data_ee6e8361b060a114820fa1cdb1d2e1f4
#
_entry.id   ee6e8361b060a114820fa1cdb1d2e1f4
#
_cell.length_a   1.000
_cell.length_b   1.000
_cell.length_c   1.000
_cell.angle_alpha   90.00
_cell.angle_beta   90.00
_cell.angle_gamma   90.00
#
_symmetry.space_group_name_H-M   'P 1'
#
loop_
_entity.id
_entity.type
_entity.pdbx_description
1 polymer ?
#
loop_
_entity_poly.entity_id
_entity_poly.type
_entity_poly.pdbx_seq_one_letter_code
_entity_poly.pdbx_strand_id
1 'polypeptide(L)'
;AVLIAAYNESYEVLKPTVESVNNTTYPNERLIVYLAYEERGGEQMAETARRLRDEYAGVFCDFRIIQHPKDLPDEIPGKGPNITYAGYDLKQWCDNKKIEYNQVIVTTLDSDNRPYSTYFDYVAYKYAVTPNRERLSYQPVALYFGNIWDAPAPMRVLATGNSFWTIIGSMRPHTLRNFAAHSQPLSALVSMDFWSKRSIVEDGHQYWRSYFYF
;
A
#
# COMPACT_ATOMS: atom_id res chain seq x y z
N ALA A 1 7.84 4.65 2.58
CA ALA A 1 7.85 3.27 2.09
C ALA A 1 6.54 2.96 1.37
N VAL A 2 6.59 2.13 0.34
CA VAL A 2 5.42 1.70 -0.44
C VAL A 2 5.36 0.18 -0.39
N LEU A 3 4.27 -0.39 0.11
CA LEU A 3 4.03 -1.83 0.16
C LEU A 3 2.97 -2.19 -0.91
N ILE A 4 3.37 -2.87 -1.95
CA ILE A 4 2.48 -3.38 -3.01
C ILE A 4 2.17 -4.84 -2.68
N ALA A 5 0.89 -5.13 -2.44
CA ALA A 5 0.44 -6.49 -2.16
C ALA A 5 0.11 -7.24 -3.46
N ALA A 6 0.62 -8.44 -3.58
CA ALA A 6 0.35 -9.32 -4.72
C ALA A 6 0.08 -10.76 -4.24
N TYR A 7 -0.65 -11.52 -5.07
CA TYR A 7 -0.94 -12.94 -4.86
C TYR A 7 -0.48 -13.76 -6.06
N ASN A 8 -1.14 -13.61 -7.19
CA ASN A 8 -0.86 -14.36 -8.43
C ASN A 8 -1.00 -13.49 -9.68
N GLU A 9 -0.87 -12.17 -9.51
CA GLU A 9 -0.99 -11.23 -10.61
C GLU A 9 0.17 -11.35 -11.59
N SER A 10 -0.15 -11.13 -12.85
CA SER A 10 0.85 -11.16 -13.91
C SER A 10 1.73 -9.90 -13.89
N TYR A 11 2.85 -9.99 -14.60
CA TYR A 11 3.75 -8.85 -14.80
C TYR A 11 3.04 -7.64 -15.41
N GLU A 12 2.11 -7.87 -16.35
CA GLU A 12 1.34 -6.82 -17.04
C GLU A 12 0.41 -6.05 -16.09
N VAL A 13 -0.02 -6.67 -15.00
CA VAL A 13 -0.83 -6.03 -13.95
C VAL A 13 0.05 -5.24 -12.99
N LEU A 14 1.14 -5.83 -12.53
CA LEU A 14 2.01 -5.24 -11.50
C LEU A 14 2.92 -4.13 -12.04
N LYS A 15 3.45 -4.29 -13.26
CA LYS A 15 4.35 -3.30 -13.84
C LYS A 15 3.77 -1.88 -13.87
N PRO A 16 2.53 -1.65 -14.36
CA PRO A 16 1.95 -0.30 -14.36
C PRO A 16 1.83 0.32 -12.97
N THR A 17 1.65 -0.50 -11.94
CA THR A 17 1.62 -0.03 -10.55
C THR A 17 3.00 0.45 -10.11
N VAL A 18 4.04 -0.36 -10.31
CA VAL A 18 5.42 0.04 -9.98
C VAL A 18 5.85 1.25 -10.82
N GLU A 19 5.51 1.26 -12.09
CA GLU A 19 5.81 2.37 -13.01
C GLU A 19 5.11 3.67 -12.56
N SER A 20 3.87 3.60 -12.07
CA SER A 20 3.17 4.76 -11.54
C SER A 20 3.83 5.32 -10.27
N VAL A 21 4.40 4.45 -9.42
CA VAL A 21 5.20 4.88 -8.26
C VAL A 21 6.49 5.56 -8.73
N ASN A 22 7.18 5.00 -9.72
CA ASN A 22 8.40 5.56 -10.31
C ASN A 22 8.16 6.94 -10.95
N ASN A 23 6.99 7.15 -11.55
CA ASN A 23 6.63 8.37 -12.28
C ASN A 23 6.04 9.46 -11.38
N THR A 24 6.10 9.31 -10.06
CA THR A 24 5.70 10.39 -9.14
C THR A 24 6.74 11.50 -9.10
N THR A 25 6.31 12.70 -8.69
CA THR A 25 7.21 13.85 -8.51
C THR A 25 8.04 13.77 -7.23
N TYR A 26 7.67 12.85 -6.33
CA TYR A 26 8.43 12.61 -5.10
C TYR A 26 9.76 11.91 -5.41
N PRO A 27 10.90 12.34 -4.80
CA PRO A 27 12.21 11.79 -5.11
C PRO A 27 12.29 10.28 -4.90
N ASN A 28 12.61 9.53 -5.95
CA ASN A 28 12.70 8.07 -5.91
C ASN A 28 13.76 7.55 -4.92
N GLU A 29 14.84 8.29 -4.72
CA GLU A 29 15.87 7.98 -3.73
C GLU A 29 15.38 8.08 -2.28
N ARG A 30 14.16 8.56 -2.05
CA ARG A 30 13.46 8.57 -0.75
C ARG A 30 12.35 7.53 -0.66
N LEU A 31 12.12 6.78 -1.72
CA LEU A 31 11.13 5.72 -1.76
C LEU A 31 11.77 4.35 -1.55
N ILE A 32 11.26 3.60 -0.59
CA ILE A 32 11.56 2.18 -0.44
C ILE A 32 10.31 1.45 -0.92
N VAL A 33 10.46 0.63 -1.95
CA VAL A 33 9.34 -0.11 -2.54
C VAL A 33 9.44 -1.58 -2.17
N TYR A 34 8.38 -2.12 -1.64
CA TYR A 34 8.20 -3.53 -1.33
C TYR A 34 7.17 -4.14 -2.27
N LEU A 35 7.52 -5.18 -2.98
CA LEU A 35 6.58 -6.09 -3.59
C LEU A 35 6.41 -7.30 -2.67
N ALA A 36 5.33 -7.26 -1.89
CA ALA A 36 4.96 -8.32 -0.97
C ALA A 36 4.04 -9.31 -1.67
N TYR A 37 4.46 -10.56 -1.85
CA TYR A 37 3.68 -11.56 -2.55
C TYR A 37 3.58 -12.86 -1.75
N GLU A 38 2.49 -13.59 -1.98
CA GLU A 38 2.22 -14.82 -1.26
C GLU A 38 2.88 -16.02 -1.94
N GLU A 39 3.48 -16.93 -1.15
CA GLU A 39 4.05 -18.19 -1.64
C GLU A 39 3.01 -19.01 -2.43
N ARG A 40 1.72 -18.88 -2.08
CA ARG A 40 0.61 -19.52 -2.79
C ARG A 40 0.44 -19.08 -4.23
N GLY A 41 1.02 -17.92 -4.62
CA GLY A 41 1.08 -17.45 -6.00
C GLY A 41 2.00 -18.28 -6.90
N GLY A 42 2.80 -19.16 -6.31
CA GLY A 42 3.66 -20.11 -7.01
C GLY A 42 4.88 -19.47 -7.69
N GLU A 43 5.57 -20.30 -8.49
CA GLU A 43 6.83 -19.88 -9.13
C GLU A 43 6.65 -18.75 -10.15
N GLN A 44 5.53 -18.72 -10.86
CA GLN A 44 5.24 -17.64 -11.81
C GLN A 44 5.20 -16.27 -11.14
N MET A 45 4.59 -16.18 -9.94
CA MET A 45 4.58 -14.94 -9.16
C MET A 45 5.99 -14.57 -8.67
N ALA A 46 6.76 -15.56 -8.21
CA ALA A 46 8.14 -15.36 -7.77
C ALA A 46 9.03 -14.87 -8.91
N GLU A 47 8.84 -15.39 -10.13
CA GLU A 47 9.56 -14.95 -11.32
C GLU A 47 9.17 -13.52 -11.72
N THR A 48 7.87 -13.20 -11.68
CA THR A 48 7.36 -11.84 -11.89
C THR A 48 7.99 -10.85 -10.89
N ALA A 49 8.05 -11.21 -9.62
CA ALA A 49 8.64 -10.38 -8.58
C ALA A 49 10.16 -10.16 -8.82
N ARG A 50 10.89 -11.22 -9.16
CA ARG A 50 12.33 -11.11 -9.50
C ARG A 50 12.55 -10.21 -10.71
N ARG A 51 11.75 -10.38 -11.77
CA ARG A 51 11.85 -9.55 -12.99
C ARG A 51 11.63 -8.07 -12.68
N LEU A 52 10.60 -7.73 -11.89
CA LEU A 52 10.34 -6.35 -11.47
C LEU A 52 11.48 -5.80 -10.61
N ARG A 53 11.99 -6.56 -9.65
CA ARG A 53 13.14 -6.14 -8.85
C ARG A 53 14.34 -5.81 -9.73
N ASP A 54 14.66 -6.65 -10.69
CA ASP A 54 15.84 -6.48 -11.55
C ASP A 54 15.65 -5.29 -12.53
N GLU A 55 14.43 -5.07 -13.03
CA GLU A 55 14.09 -3.93 -13.89
C GLU A 55 14.18 -2.58 -13.16
N TYR A 56 13.79 -2.55 -11.89
CA TYR A 56 13.81 -1.32 -11.08
C TYR A 56 15.00 -1.26 -10.11
N ALA A 57 16.02 -2.07 -10.32
CA ALA A 57 17.25 -2.03 -9.52
C ALA A 57 17.93 -0.66 -9.63
N GLY A 58 18.18 -0.02 -8.49
CA GLY A 58 18.83 1.30 -8.43
C GLY A 58 17.93 2.49 -8.80
N VAL A 59 16.64 2.26 -9.09
CA VAL A 59 15.67 3.34 -9.39
C VAL A 59 15.18 4.00 -8.08
N PHE A 60 14.90 3.19 -7.08
CA PHE A 60 14.45 3.63 -5.76
C PHE A 60 15.57 3.59 -4.73
N CYS A 61 15.34 4.13 -3.55
CA CYS A 61 16.24 3.96 -2.41
C CYS A 61 16.55 2.47 -2.17
N ASP A 62 15.50 1.64 -2.22
CA ASP A 62 15.60 0.19 -2.21
C ASP A 62 14.35 -0.40 -2.88
N PHE A 63 14.49 -1.50 -3.62
CA PHE A 63 13.36 -2.28 -4.15
C PHE A 63 13.47 -3.71 -3.63
N ARG A 64 12.57 -4.07 -2.74
CA ARG A 64 12.59 -5.35 -2.04
C ARG A 64 11.43 -6.24 -2.44
N ILE A 65 11.70 -7.51 -2.63
CA ILE A 65 10.67 -8.53 -2.83
C ILE A 65 10.59 -9.39 -1.58
N ILE A 66 9.39 -9.54 -1.05
CA ILE A 66 9.14 -10.31 0.17
C ILE A 66 8.10 -11.38 -0.13
N GLN A 67 8.51 -12.63 0.02
CA GLN A 67 7.59 -13.76 -0.11
C GLN A 67 7.00 -14.07 1.27
N HIS A 68 5.68 -13.92 1.40
CA HIS A 68 4.95 -14.34 2.58
C HIS A 68 4.73 -15.86 2.55
N PRO A 69 5.23 -16.62 3.56
CA PRO A 69 5.04 -18.07 3.61
C PRO A 69 3.57 -18.45 3.73
N LYS A 70 3.18 -19.55 3.13
CA LYS A 70 1.84 -20.13 3.30
C LYS A 70 1.70 -20.82 4.65
N ASP A 71 0.46 -20.99 5.07
CA ASP A 71 0.07 -21.85 6.21
C ASP A 71 0.73 -21.45 7.54
N LEU A 72 1.04 -20.15 7.73
CA LEU A 72 1.49 -19.68 9.02
C LEU A 72 0.36 -19.78 10.06
N PRO A 73 0.68 -20.20 11.30
CA PRO A 73 -0.32 -20.32 12.35
C PRO A 73 -0.94 -18.96 12.69
N ASP A 74 -2.24 -18.97 13.01
CA ASP A 74 -3.01 -17.79 13.39
C ASP A 74 -3.19 -16.72 12.30
N GLU A 75 -2.92 -17.04 11.04
CA GLU A 75 -3.10 -16.17 9.90
C GLU A 75 -4.14 -16.72 8.92
N ILE A 76 -4.96 -15.84 8.36
CA ILE A 76 -5.84 -16.17 7.24
C ILE A 76 -5.20 -15.75 5.92
N PRO A 77 -5.43 -16.49 4.83
CA PRO A 77 -4.94 -16.04 3.52
C PRO A 77 -5.49 -14.67 3.13
N GLY A 78 -4.60 -13.73 2.74
CA GLY A 78 -5.04 -12.40 2.32
C GLY A 78 -3.98 -11.31 2.43
N LYS A 79 -4.37 -10.11 2.03
CA LYS A 79 -3.49 -8.93 1.99
C LYS A 79 -2.93 -8.55 3.37
N GLY A 80 -3.76 -8.61 4.43
CA GLY A 80 -3.35 -8.21 5.79
C GLY A 80 -2.08 -8.92 6.28
N PRO A 81 -2.03 -10.27 6.34
CA PRO A 81 -0.81 -11.00 6.70
C PRO A 81 0.37 -10.71 5.78
N ASN A 82 0.12 -10.66 4.46
CA ASN A 82 1.16 -10.41 3.46
C ASN A 82 1.87 -9.06 3.69
N ILE A 83 1.12 -7.96 3.80
CA ILE A 83 1.71 -6.62 4.05
C ILE A 83 2.28 -6.49 5.47
N THR A 84 1.74 -7.21 6.44
CA THR A 84 2.29 -7.25 7.81
C THR A 84 3.67 -7.90 7.81
N TYR A 85 3.84 -8.99 7.08
CA TYR A 85 5.12 -9.67 6.95
C TYR A 85 6.19 -8.78 6.31
N ALA A 86 5.82 -8.04 5.25
CA ALA A 86 6.68 -7.01 4.66
C ALA A 86 6.93 -5.83 5.63
N GLY A 87 5.95 -5.49 6.46
CA GLY A 87 6.09 -4.46 7.49
C GLY A 87 7.14 -4.82 8.55
N TYR A 88 7.25 -6.08 8.95
CA TYR A 88 8.30 -6.54 9.85
C TYR A 88 9.69 -6.42 9.21
N ASP A 89 9.83 -6.75 7.93
CA ASP A 89 11.10 -6.54 7.21
C ASP A 89 11.45 -5.06 7.12
N LEU A 90 10.47 -4.20 6.81
CA LEU A 90 10.66 -2.74 6.79
C LEU A 90 11.12 -2.20 8.16
N LYS A 91 10.50 -2.69 9.24
CA LYS A 91 10.94 -2.33 10.60
C LYS A 91 12.39 -2.70 10.83
N GLN A 92 12.78 -3.94 10.51
CA GLN A 92 14.16 -4.41 10.64
C GLN A 92 15.12 -3.61 9.75
N TRP A 93 14.70 -3.25 8.54
CA TRP A 93 15.48 -2.40 7.64
C TRP A 93 15.74 -1.02 8.26
N CYS A 94 14.72 -0.39 8.86
CA CYS A 94 14.85 0.89 9.55
C CYS A 94 15.78 0.78 10.76
N ASP A 95 15.66 -0.28 11.56
CA ASP A 95 16.51 -0.54 12.72
C ASP A 95 17.99 -0.64 12.29
N ASN A 96 18.28 -1.40 11.23
CA ASN A 96 19.62 -1.57 10.68
C ASN A 96 20.23 -0.25 10.14
N LYS A 97 19.39 0.62 9.58
CA LYS A 97 19.77 1.93 9.05
C LYS A 97 19.72 3.04 10.10
N LYS A 98 19.25 2.75 11.32
CA LYS A 98 19.05 3.71 12.41
C LYS A 98 18.10 4.85 12.02
N ILE A 99 17.03 4.52 11.30
CA ILE A 99 16.00 5.47 10.88
C ILE A 99 14.86 5.43 11.91
N GLU A 100 14.51 6.58 12.45
CA GLU A 100 13.40 6.72 13.39
C GLU A 100 12.06 6.43 12.70
N TYR A 101 11.20 5.63 13.33
CA TYR A 101 9.91 5.21 12.73
C TYR A 101 8.98 6.39 12.42
N ASN A 102 9.06 7.48 13.17
CA ASN A 102 8.30 8.70 12.92
C ASN A 102 8.77 9.49 11.68
N GLN A 103 9.87 9.09 11.06
CA GLN A 103 10.36 9.66 9.81
C GLN A 103 9.89 8.87 8.58
N VAL A 104 9.18 7.77 8.79
CA VAL A 104 8.74 6.88 7.72
C VAL A 104 7.21 6.81 7.66
N ILE A 105 6.67 7.13 6.49
CA ILE A 105 5.26 6.90 6.17
C ILE A 105 5.18 5.65 5.30
N VAL A 106 4.27 4.77 5.62
CA VAL A 106 4.02 3.52 4.89
C VAL A 106 2.71 3.67 4.13
N THR A 107 2.77 3.54 2.81
CA THR A 107 1.62 3.48 1.92
C THR A 107 1.40 2.04 1.46
N THR A 108 0.20 1.51 1.63
CA THR A 108 -0.20 0.22 1.05
C THR A 108 -0.89 0.45 -0.29
N LEU A 109 -0.58 -0.37 -1.26
CA LEU A 109 -1.21 -0.40 -2.57
C LEU A 109 -1.67 -1.82 -2.90
N ASP A 110 -2.80 -1.94 -3.58
CA ASP A 110 -3.15 -3.18 -4.28
C ASP A 110 -2.32 -3.30 -5.56
N SER A 111 -2.28 -4.48 -6.12
CA SER A 111 -1.50 -4.83 -7.31
C SER A 111 -1.81 -3.99 -8.55
N ASP A 112 -2.98 -3.38 -8.61
CA ASP A 112 -3.49 -2.57 -9.73
C ASP A 112 -3.68 -1.08 -9.38
N ASN A 113 -3.31 -0.66 -8.18
CA ASN A 113 -3.43 0.74 -7.77
C ASN A 113 -2.36 1.60 -8.45
N ARG A 114 -2.76 2.75 -8.94
CA ARG A 114 -1.88 3.71 -9.62
C ARG A 114 -1.95 5.05 -8.91
N PRO A 115 -0.98 5.36 -8.02
CA PRO A 115 -0.94 6.66 -7.39
C PRO A 115 -0.79 7.77 -8.42
N TYR A 116 -1.49 8.89 -8.18
CA TYR A 116 -1.32 10.10 -8.98
C TYR A 116 0.09 10.67 -8.78
N SER A 117 0.62 11.38 -9.79
CA SER A 117 2.02 11.82 -9.80
C SER A 117 2.44 12.61 -8.56
N THR A 118 1.56 13.41 -7.96
CA THR A 118 1.84 14.22 -6.76
C THR A 118 1.41 13.58 -5.45
N TYR A 119 1.01 12.31 -5.45
CA TYR A 119 0.44 11.65 -4.27
C TYR A 119 1.39 11.64 -3.07
N PHE A 120 2.62 11.18 -3.27
CA PHE A 120 3.58 11.07 -2.17
C PHE A 120 4.05 12.44 -1.65
N ASP A 121 4.17 13.43 -2.53
CA ASP A 121 4.48 14.81 -2.12
C ASP A 121 3.40 15.36 -1.20
N TYR A 122 2.13 15.14 -1.58
CA TYR A 122 1.00 15.62 -0.79
C TYR A 122 0.91 14.91 0.57
N VAL A 123 1.09 13.60 0.61
CA VAL A 123 1.11 12.83 1.86
C VAL A 123 2.26 13.28 2.76
N ALA A 124 3.47 13.44 2.20
CA ALA A 124 4.64 13.91 2.94
C ALA A 124 4.43 15.33 3.48
N TYR A 125 3.89 16.23 2.65
CA TYR A 125 3.52 17.59 3.08
C TYR A 125 2.50 17.56 4.22
N LYS A 126 1.41 16.83 4.05
CA LYS A 126 0.37 16.71 5.10
C LYS A 126 0.94 16.16 6.39
N TYR A 127 1.77 15.13 6.31
CA TYR A 127 2.46 14.59 7.47
C TYR A 127 3.35 15.63 8.17
N ALA A 128 4.08 16.44 7.40
CA ALA A 128 4.99 17.45 7.95
C ALA A 128 4.26 18.56 8.70
N VAL A 129 3.10 19.01 8.20
CA VAL A 129 2.40 20.20 8.70
C VAL A 129 1.26 19.89 9.69
N THR A 130 0.81 18.65 9.79
CA THR A 130 -0.36 18.32 10.61
C THR A 130 0.06 18.01 12.05
N PRO A 131 -0.56 18.66 13.05
CA PRO A 131 -0.37 18.30 14.47
C PRO A 131 -0.80 16.85 14.73
N ASN A 132 -0.15 16.19 15.69
CA ASN A 132 -0.43 14.79 16.07
C ASN A 132 -0.34 13.79 14.92
N ARG A 133 0.46 14.13 13.90
CA ARG A 133 0.65 13.38 12.65
C ARG A 133 0.89 11.89 12.82
N GLU A 134 1.51 11.49 13.92
CA GLU A 134 1.82 10.08 14.21
C GLU A 134 0.60 9.22 14.56
N ARG A 135 -0.57 9.86 14.77
CA ARG A 135 -1.83 9.18 15.07
C ARG A 135 -2.82 9.20 13.91
N LEU A 136 -2.38 9.65 12.74
CA LEU A 136 -3.26 9.86 11.60
C LEU A 136 -3.08 8.77 10.54
N SER A 137 -4.18 8.50 9.85
CA SER A 137 -4.21 7.74 8.61
C SER A 137 -4.58 8.67 7.47
N TYR A 138 -3.94 8.49 6.32
CA TYR A 138 -4.16 9.29 5.12
C TYR A 138 -4.84 8.43 4.08
N GLN A 139 -6.10 8.73 3.79
CA GLN A 139 -6.90 8.01 2.80
C GLN A 139 -6.97 8.81 1.50
N PRO A 140 -6.40 8.30 0.39
CA PRO A 140 -6.58 8.90 -0.91
C PRO A 140 -8.01 8.71 -1.42
N VAL A 141 -8.41 9.58 -2.36
CA VAL A 141 -9.64 9.39 -3.12
C VAL A 141 -9.41 8.32 -4.16
N ALA A 142 -10.07 7.17 -4.01
CA ALA A 142 -10.00 6.10 -4.98
C ALA A 142 -10.88 6.42 -6.21
N LEU A 143 -10.27 6.42 -7.40
CA LEU A 143 -10.95 6.63 -8.66
C LEU A 143 -10.83 5.38 -9.53
N TYR A 144 -11.93 4.84 -9.99
CA TYR A 144 -11.99 3.59 -10.75
C TYR A 144 -11.91 3.85 -12.26
N PHE A 145 -10.90 4.62 -12.69
CA PHE A 145 -10.77 5.04 -14.10
C PHE A 145 -9.60 4.40 -14.83
N GLY A 146 -8.69 3.70 -14.12
CA GLY A 146 -7.44 3.18 -14.67
C GLY A 146 -7.60 2.27 -15.88
N ASN A 147 -8.65 1.44 -15.89
CA ASN A 147 -8.97 0.50 -16.96
C ASN A 147 -10.47 0.54 -17.35
N ILE A 148 -11.14 1.66 -17.13
CA ILE A 148 -12.60 1.77 -17.28
C ILE A 148 -13.07 1.42 -18.71
N TRP A 149 -12.25 1.71 -19.70
CA TRP A 149 -12.59 1.44 -21.11
C TRP A 149 -12.52 -0.03 -21.50
N ASP A 150 -11.78 -0.84 -20.72
CA ASP A 150 -11.69 -2.29 -20.92
C ASP A 150 -12.85 -3.03 -20.26
N ALA A 151 -13.58 -2.34 -19.38
CA ALA A 151 -14.71 -2.93 -18.65
C ALA A 151 -16.01 -2.90 -19.49
N PRO A 152 -16.91 -3.90 -19.34
CA PRO A 152 -18.25 -3.90 -19.94
C PRO A 152 -19.07 -2.67 -19.50
N ALA A 153 -19.97 -2.20 -20.37
CA ALA A 153 -20.74 -0.97 -20.16
C ALA A 153 -21.45 -0.89 -18.77
N PRO A 154 -22.12 -1.95 -18.26
CA PRO A 154 -22.72 -1.90 -16.91
C PRO A 154 -21.70 -1.66 -15.81
N MET A 155 -20.50 -2.24 -15.94
CA MET A 155 -19.42 -2.07 -14.94
C MET A 155 -18.84 -0.66 -14.97
N ARG A 156 -18.81 -0.01 -16.15
CA ARG A 156 -18.40 1.41 -16.25
C ARG A 156 -19.34 2.33 -15.47
N VAL A 157 -20.63 2.07 -15.52
CA VAL A 157 -21.63 2.84 -14.75
C VAL A 157 -21.37 2.69 -13.24
N LEU A 158 -21.16 1.45 -12.77
CA LEU A 158 -20.86 1.16 -11.37
C LEU A 158 -19.54 1.81 -10.93
N ALA A 159 -18.49 1.68 -11.73
CA ALA A 159 -17.16 2.27 -11.45
C ALA A 159 -17.24 3.81 -11.37
N THR A 160 -17.97 4.45 -12.28
CA THR A 160 -18.20 5.90 -12.26
C THR A 160 -18.98 6.32 -11.02
N GLY A 161 -20.03 5.58 -10.67
CA GLY A 161 -20.82 5.82 -9.46
C GLY A 161 -19.98 5.71 -8.19
N ASN A 162 -19.15 4.68 -8.09
CA ASN A 162 -18.24 4.49 -6.94
C ASN A 162 -17.19 5.62 -6.87
N SER A 163 -16.61 6.03 -8.00
CA SER A 163 -15.67 7.15 -8.05
C SER A 163 -16.31 8.45 -7.56
N PHE A 164 -17.54 8.73 -8.01
CA PHE A 164 -18.29 9.89 -7.56
C PHE A 164 -18.58 9.83 -6.05
N TRP A 165 -18.92 8.64 -5.54
CA TRP A 165 -19.18 8.43 -4.11
C TRP A 165 -17.95 8.65 -3.25
N THR A 166 -16.76 8.20 -3.68
CA THR A 166 -15.51 8.44 -2.98
C THR A 166 -15.11 9.93 -2.98
N ILE A 167 -15.37 10.66 -4.09
CA ILE A 167 -15.17 12.11 -4.16
C ILE A 167 -16.07 12.83 -3.15
N ILE A 168 -17.36 12.51 -3.10
CA ILE A 168 -18.30 13.09 -2.12
C ILE A 168 -17.84 12.76 -0.69
N GLY A 169 -17.43 11.51 -0.45
CA GLY A 169 -16.91 11.08 0.85
C GLY A 169 -15.69 11.90 1.30
N SER A 170 -14.81 12.27 0.37
CA SER A 170 -13.61 13.07 0.67
C SER A 170 -13.94 14.49 1.15
N MET A 171 -15.10 15.03 0.81
CA MET A 171 -15.60 16.31 1.33
C MET A 171 -16.01 16.24 2.81
N ARG A 172 -16.10 15.04 3.37
CA ARG A 172 -16.44 14.77 4.77
C ARG A 172 -15.36 13.93 5.43
N PRO A 173 -14.17 14.50 5.73
CA PRO A 173 -13.00 13.74 6.19
C PRO A 173 -13.27 12.95 7.48
N HIS A 174 -14.22 13.36 8.32
CA HIS A 174 -14.63 12.64 9.53
C HIS A 174 -15.38 11.32 9.25
N THR A 175 -15.82 11.10 8.01
CA THR A 175 -16.48 9.84 7.59
C THR A 175 -15.55 8.93 6.78
N LEU A 176 -14.37 9.42 6.40
CA LEU A 176 -13.40 8.64 5.64
C LEU A 176 -12.89 7.47 6.49
N ARG A 177 -12.73 6.33 5.84
CA ARG A 177 -12.15 5.12 6.40
C ARG A 177 -11.10 4.58 5.44
N ASN A 178 -10.17 3.79 5.95
CA ASN A 178 -9.20 3.15 5.08
C ASN A 178 -9.90 2.22 4.08
N PHE A 179 -9.48 2.33 2.84
CA PHE A 179 -9.99 1.54 1.74
C PHE A 179 -8.91 1.39 0.66
N ALA A 180 -8.69 0.18 0.17
CA ALA A 180 -7.69 -0.18 -0.84
C ALA A 180 -6.28 0.37 -0.50
N ALA A 181 -5.95 1.56 -0.99
CA ALA A 181 -4.70 2.24 -0.66
C ALA A 181 -4.90 3.19 0.53
N HIS A 182 -3.95 3.19 1.46
CA HIS A 182 -3.90 4.17 2.55
C HIS A 182 -2.46 4.34 3.03
N SER A 183 -2.20 5.46 3.73
CA SER A 183 -0.88 5.71 4.31
C SER A 183 -0.98 5.91 5.80
N GLN A 184 -0.03 5.33 6.54
CA GLN A 184 0.11 5.50 7.98
C GLN A 184 1.58 5.65 8.37
N PRO A 185 1.90 6.36 9.47
CA PRO A 185 3.25 6.41 10.00
C PRO A 185 3.71 5.02 10.44
N LEU A 186 4.98 4.70 10.21
CA LEU A 186 5.55 3.43 10.66
C LEU A 186 5.52 3.32 12.19
N SER A 187 5.69 4.43 12.92
CA SER A 187 5.56 4.48 14.38
C SER A 187 4.19 3.99 14.87
N ALA A 188 3.11 4.40 14.21
CA ALA A 188 1.76 3.93 14.51
C ALA A 188 1.58 2.44 14.18
N LEU A 189 2.07 2.00 13.03
CA LEU A 189 1.97 0.60 12.61
C LEU A 189 2.71 -0.32 13.57
N VAL A 190 3.94 0.03 13.96
CA VAL A 190 4.73 -0.73 14.94
C VAL A 190 4.02 -0.79 16.30
N SER A 191 3.44 0.32 16.77
CA SER A 191 2.71 0.37 18.05
C SER A 191 1.50 -0.56 18.07
N MET A 192 0.84 -0.76 16.91
CA MET A 192 -0.35 -1.60 16.78
C MET A 192 -0.04 -3.04 16.31
N ASP A 193 1.23 -3.42 16.17
CA ASP A 193 1.63 -4.68 15.54
C ASP A 193 1.06 -4.82 14.10
N PHE A 194 1.28 -3.77 13.30
CA PHE A 194 0.91 -3.68 11.87
C PHE A 194 -0.58 -3.94 11.59
N TRP A 195 -0.91 -4.64 10.52
CA TRP A 195 -2.29 -4.95 10.12
C TRP A 195 -2.79 -6.25 10.76
N SER A 196 -4.10 -6.42 10.78
CA SER A 196 -4.68 -7.67 11.28
C SER A 196 -4.39 -8.83 10.34
N LYS A 197 -3.91 -9.92 10.91
CA LYS A 197 -3.65 -11.18 10.21
C LYS A 197 -4.89 -12.09 10.14
N ARG A 198 -5.99 -11.69 10.81
CA ARG A 198 -7.22 -12.47 10.98
C ARG A 198 -8.45 -11.79 10.36
N SER A 199 -8.25 -10.83 9.46
CA SER A 199 -9.33 -10.10 8.79
C SER A 199 -9.11 -10.07 7.28
N ILE A 200 -10.14 -10.41 6.51
CA ILE A 200 -10.14 -10.29 5.04
C ILE A 200 -10.28 -8.82 4.64
N VAL A 201 -10.94 -8.01 5.45
CA VAL A 201 -11.17 -6.57 5.22
C VAL A 201 -10.17 -5.74 6.04
N GLU A 202 -8.89 -6.00 5.82
CA GLU A 202 -7.80 -5.43 6.62
C GLU A 202 -7.79 -3.90 6.64
N ASP A 203 -8.19 -3.25 5.54
CA ASP A 203 -8.22 -1.78 5.42
C ASP A 203 -9.21 -1.16 6.40
N GLY A 204 -10.48 -1.56 6.31
CA GLY A 204 -11.52 -1.09 7.21
C GLY A 204 -11.26 -1.49 8.65
N HIS A 205 -10.71 -2.69 8.88
CA HIS A 205 -10.32 -3.14 10.20
C HIS A 205 -9.18 -2.30 10.76
N GLN A 206 -8.19 -1.94 9.94
CA GLN A 206 -7.07 -1.08 10.34
C GLN A 206 -7.53 0.32 10.76
N TYR A 207 -8.54 0.88 10.08
CA TYR A 207 -9.15 2.13 10.49
C TYR A 207 -9.68 2.06 11.93
N TRP A 208 -10.48 1.01 12.25
CA TRP A 208 -11.04 0.85 13.59
C TRP A 208 -9.97 0.53 14.63
N ARG A 209 -8.97 -0.28 14.30
CA ARG A 209 -7.83 -0.55 15.19
C ARG A 209 -7.12 0.76 15.56
N SER A 210 -6.82 1.60 14.57
CA SER A 210 -6.18 2.89 14.81
C SER A 210 -7.05 3.82 15.66
N TYR A 211 -8.35 3.88 15.35
CA TYR A 211 -9.30 4.73 16.06
C TYR A 211 -9.44 4.39 17.54
N PHE A 212 -9.42 3.10 17.88
CA PHE A 212 -9.52 2.67 19.29
C PHE A 212 -8.17 2.60 20.01
N TYR A 213 -7.07 2.61 19.27
CA TYR A 213 -5.73 2.56 19.85
C TYR A 213 -5.24 3.95 20.28
N PHE A 214 -5.53 4.98 19.49
CA PHE A 214 -5.09 6.37 19.71
C PHE A 214 -6.21 7.29 20.19
#